data_be56121809b696a08ce79cf87feb373e
#
_entry.id   be56121809b696a08ce79cf87feb373e
#
_cell.length_a   1.000
_cell.length_b   1.000
_cell.length_c   1.000
_cell.angle_alpha   90.00
_cell.angle_beta   90.00
_cell.angle_gamma   90.00
#
_symmetry.space_group_name_H-M   'P 1'
#
loop_
_entity.id
_entity.type
_entity.pdbx_description
1 polymer ?
#
loop_
_entity_poly.entity_id
_entity_poly.type
_entity_poly.pdbx_seq_one_letter_code
_entity_poly.pdbx_strand_id
1 'polypeptide(L)'
;MNTTILALDLGTRTGWALLDTNGTITSGTEQFKPQRFEGGGMRFLRFKRWLAELLTACDHINAVYFEEVRRHAGVDAAHAYGGFMGHLTAWCESHNI
;
A
#
# COMPACT_ATOMS: atom_id res chain seq x y z
N MET A 1 18.43 -14.48 -6.90
CA MET A 1 18.32 -13.66 -5.69
C MET A 1 16.92 -13.78 -5.12
N ASN A 2 16.85 -14.03 -3.83
CA ASN A 2 15.57 -14.28 -3.14
C ASN A 2 14.98 -12.98 -2.58
N THR A 3 14.69 -12.07 -3.48
CA THR A 3 14.20 -10.74 -3.10
C THR A 3 12.72 -10.58 -3.44
N THR A 4 11.94 -10.13 -2.46
CA THR A 4 10.53 -9.79 -2.65
C THR A 4 10.39 -8.27 -2.60
N ILE A 5 9.82 -7.70 -3.65
CA ILE A 5 9.65 -6.25 -3.79
C ILE A 5 8.20 -5.95 -4.07
N LEU A 6 7.65 -4.98 -3.33
CA LEU A 6 6.31 -4.47 -3.53
C LEU A 6 6.38 -3.04 -4.06
N ALA A 7 5.72 -2.77 -5.17
CA ALA A 7 5.59 -1.43 -5.75
C ALA A 7 4.15 -0.99 -5.67
N LEU A 8 3.91 0.25 -5.25
CA LEU A 8 2.59 0.78 -4.99
C LEU A 8 2.36 2.13 -5.67
N ASP A 9 1.18 2.29 -6.24
CA ASP A 9 0.62 3.57 -6.65
C ASP A 9 -0.49 3.90 -5.65
N LEU A 10 -0.15 4.71 -4.65
CA LEU A 10 -0.99 4.91 -3.47
C LEU A 10 -2.23 5.74 -3.75
N GLY A 11 -3.35 5.29 -3.26
CA GLY A 11 -4.63 5.97 -3.36
C GLY A 11 -5.75 5.11 -2.82
N THR A 12 -6.98 5.65 -2.80
CA THR A 12 -8.17 4.89 -2.42
C THR A 12 -8.31 3.64 -3.28
N ARG A 13 -7.92 3.76 -4.55
CA ARG A 13 -7.72 2.63 -5.45
C ARG A 13 -6.23 2.50 -5.69
N THR A 14 -5.60 1.59 -4.96
CA THR A 14 -4.15 1.41 -5.01
C THR A 14 -3.78 0.40 -6.09
N GLY A 15 -2.92 0.84 -7.02
CA GLY A 15 -2.27 -0.07 -7.95
C GLY A 15 -1.07 -0.71 -7.26
N TRP A 16 -0.83 -1.98 -7.54
CA TRP A 16 0.28 -2.70 -6.93
C TRP A 16 0.92 -3.69 -7.89
N ALA A 17 2.20 -3.94 -7.67
CA ALA A 17 2.94 -5.00 -8.36
C ALA A 17 3.87 -5.65 -7.33
N LEU A 18 3.93 -6.97 -7.35
CA LEU A 18 4.75 -7.75 -6.43
C LEU A 18 5.70 -8.64 -7.23
N LEU A 19 7.00 -8.46 -6.99
CA LEU A 19 8.04 -9.36 -7.51
C LEU A 19 8.35 -10.37 -6.41
N ASP A 20 8.14 -11.64 -6.68
CA ASP A 20 8.40 -12.69 -5.70
C ASP A 20 9.82 -13.27 -5.83
N THR A 21 10.16 -14.19 -4.93
CA THR A 21 11.50 -14.81 -4.89
C THR A 21 11.79 -15.67 -6.12
N ASN A 22 10.78 -16.04 -6.88
CA ASN A 22 10.95 -16.81 -8.12
C ASN A 22 11.14 -15.93 -9.35
N GLY A 23 11.11 -14.60 -9.17
CA GLY A 23 11.17 -13.65 -10.27
C GLY A 23 9.85 -13.43 -10.97
N THR A 24 8.76 -13.95 -10.43
CA THR A 24 7.43 -13.77 -11.00
C THR A 24 6.83 -12.45 -10.52
N ILE A 25 6.25 -11.68 -11.45
CA ILE A 25 5.58 -10.42 -11.13
C ILE A 25 4.08 -10.65 -11.20
N THR A 26 3.40 -10.34 -10.10
CA THR A 26 1.94 -10.32 -10.01
C THR A 26 1.50 -8.88 -9.78
N SER A 27 0.42 -8.45 -10.40
CA SER A 27 -0.06 -7.08 -10.26
C SER A 27 -1.57 -7.02 -10.19
N GLY A 28 -2.07 -5.91 -9.71
CA GLY A 28 -3.51 -5.70 -9.59
C GLY A 28 -3.84 -4.36 -8.98
N THR A 29 -5.08 -4.22 -8.56
CA THR A 29 -5.56 -3.04 -7.84
C THR A 29 -6.37 -3.49 -6.64
N GLU A 30 -6.26 -2.72 -5.55
CA GLU A 30 -7.09 -2.88 -4.37
C GLU A 30 -7.85 -1.59 -4.10
N GLN A 31 -9.09 -1.71 -3.70
CA GLN A 31 -9.92 -0.56 -3.41
C GLN A 31 -10.19 -0.48 -1.92
N PHE A 32 -9.88 0.68 -1.32
CA PHE A 32 -10.01 0.89 0.12
C PHE A 32 -11.08 1.91 0.48
N LYS A 33 -11.97 2.21 -0.45
CA LYS A 33 -13.05 3.18 -0.25
C LYS A 33 -13.90 2.76 0.95
N PRO A 34 -14.15 3.67 1.92
CA PRO A 34 -15.06 3.38 3.02
C PRO A 34 -16.47 3.11 2.48
N GLN A 35 -17.17 2.20 3.13
CA GLN A 35 -18.57 1.97 2.83
C GLN A 35 -19.42 3.10 3.40
N ARG A 36 -20.65 3.21 2.90
CA ARG A 36 -21.63 4.15 3.42
C ARG A 36 -21.79 3.92 4.93
N PHE A 37 -21.80 5.01 5.70
CA PHE A 37 -21.89 5.01 7.17
C PHE A 37 -20.63 4.53 7.91
N GLU A 38 -19.54 4.27 7.21
CA GLU A 38 -18.25 4.02 7.86
C GLU A 38 -17.46 5.31 8.05
N GLY A 39 -16.63 5.33 9.08
CA GLY A 39 -15.67 6.42 9.29
C GLY A 39 -14.55 6.40 8.25
N GLY A 40 -13.95 7.57 8.00
CA GLY A 40 -12.84 7.70 7.04
C GLY A 40 -11.60 6.90 7.39
N GLY A 41 -11.42 6.56 8.67
CA GLY A 41 -10.30 5.73 9.12
C GLY A 41 -10.34 4.29 8.61
N MET A 42 -11.52 3.80 8.21
CA MET A 42 -11.65 2.44 7.67
C MET A 42 -10.84 2.24 6.40
N ARG A 43 -10.66 3.29 5.61
CA ARG A 43 -9.80 3.27 4.42
C ARG A 43 -8.40 2.81 4.77
N PHE A 44 -7.81 3.42 5.79
CA PHE A 44 -6.43 3.15 6.19
C PHE A 44 -6.31 1.85 6.99
N LEU A 45 -7.33 1.51 7.74
CA LEU A 45 -7.37 0.23 8.45
C LEU A 45 -7.39 -0.94 7.46
N ARG A 46 -8.19 -0.85 6.41
CA ARG A 46 -8.22 -1.86 5.34
C ARG A 46 -6.90 -1.95 4.60
N PHE A 47 -6.28 -0.81 4.34
CA PHE A 47 -4.97 -0.75 3.70
C PHE A 47 -3.92 -1.47 4.53
N LYS A 48 -3.85 -1.19 5.83
CA LYS A 48 -2.90 -1.83 6.73
C LYS A 48 -3.16 -3.33 6.86
N ARG A 49 -4.41 -3.73 6.87
CA ARG A 49 -4.79 -5.15 6.92
C ARG A 49 -4.33 -5.87 5.65
N TRP A 50 -4.51 -5.25 4.50
CA TRP A 50 -4.05 -5.79 3.23
C TRP A 50 -2.53 -5.94 3.19
N LEU A 51 -1.78 -4.95 3.67
CA LEU A 51 -0.32 -5.04 3.78
C LEU A 51 0.10 -6.22 4.67
N ALA A 52 -0.58 -6.40 5.78
CA ALA A 52 -0.30 -7.52 6.69
C ALA A 52 -0.57 -8.87 6.02
N GLU A 53 -1.64 -8.98 5.24
CA GLU A 53 -1.97 -10.18 4.49
C GLU A 53 -0.90 -10.47 3.43
N LEU A 54 -0.43 -9.46 2.72
CA LEU A 54 0.66 -9.62 1.75
C LEU A 54 1.94 -10.12 2.42
N LEU A 55 2.30 -9.52 3.55
CA LEU A 55 3.50 -9.92 4.28
C LEU A 55 3.41 -11.37 4.74
N THR A 56 2.24 -11.78 5.25
CA THR A 56 2.01 -13.17 5.65
C THR A 56 2.14 -14.12 4.46
N ALA A 57 1.59 -13.76 3.32
CA ALA A 57 1.62 -14.59 2.11
C ALA A 57 3.03 -14.71 1.54
N CYS A 58 3.85 -13.66 1.63
CA CYS A 58 5.20 -13.62 1.08
C CYS A 58 6.28 -14.07 2.06
N ASP A 59 5.93 -14.22 3.32
CA ASP A 59 6.82 -14.50 4.43
C ASP A 59 7.68 -13.28 4.81
N HIS A 60 8.27 -12.60 3.84
CA HIS A 60 8.94 -11.32 4.08
C HIS A 60 8.89 -10.44 2.82
N ILE A 61 9.03 -9.14 3.00
CA ILE A 61 9.13 -8.16 1.93
C ILE A 61 10.43 -7.38 2.16
N ASN A 62 11.31 -7.39 1.17
CA ASN A 62 12.64 -6.77 1.29
C ASN A 62 12.60 -5.27 1.07
N ALA A 63 11.74 -4.80 0.19
CA ALA A 63 11.62 -3.38 -0.14
C ALA A 63 10.23 -3.04 -0.63
N VAL A 64 9.81 -1.83 -0.32
CA VAL A 64 8.56 -1.26 -0.83
C VAL A 64 8.91 0.04 -1.55
N TYR A 65 8.43 0.17 -2.78
CA TYR A 65 8.61 1.38 -3.57
C TYR A 65 7.25 2.02 -3.84
N PHE A 66 7.20 3.33 -3.79
CA PHE A 66 6.02 4.08 -4.17
C PHE A 66 6.44 5.43 -4.74
N GLU A 67 5.60 5.99 -5.63
CA GLU A 67 5.87 7.29 -6.20
C GLU A 67 5.48 8.39 -5.22
N GLU A 68 6.37 9.36 -5.04
CA GLU A 68 6.05 10.54 -4.27
C GLU A 68 5.28 11.52 -5.15
N VAL A 69 4.00 11.68 -4.87
CA VAL A 69 3.11 12.57 -5.63
C VAL A 69 2.96 13.87 -4.86
N ARG A 70 3.35 14.99 -5.48
CA ARG A 70 3.32 16.31 -4.84
C ARG A 70 2.15 17.16 -5.29
N ARG A 71 1.52 16.82 -6.41
CA ARG A 71 0.36 17.55 -6.95
C ARG A 71 -0.81 16.60 -7.08
N HIS A 72 -1.98 17.07 -6.63
CA HIS A 72 -3.20 16.29 -6.65
C HIS A 72 -4.33 17.10 -7.27
N ALA A 73 -5.38 16.40 -7.77
CA ALA A 73 -6.53 17.02 -8.39
C ALA A 73 -7.38 17.85 -7.41
N GLY A 74 -7.22 17.63 -6.10
CA GLY A 74 -7.96 18.37 -5.09
C GLY A 74 -7.47 18.05 -3.68
N VAL A 75 -8.06 18.73 -2.71
CA VAL A 75 -7.69 18.61 -1.29
C VAL A 75 -7.95 17.19 -0.78
N ASP A 76 -9.08 16.59 -1.14
CA ASP A 76 -9.43 15.24 -0.69
C ASP A 76 -8.45 14.21 -1.20
N ALA A 77 -8.04 14.32 -2.48
CA ALA A 77 -7.04 13.42 -3.06
C ALA A 77 -5.70 13.58 -2.36
N ALA A 78 -5.30 14.81 -2.03
CA ALA A 78 -4.05 15.09 -1.31
C ALA A 78 -4.09 14.50 0.10
N HIS A 79 -5.20 14.66 0.82
CA HIS A 79 -5.36 14.11 2.17
C HIS A 79 -5.33 12.58 2.17
N ALA A 80 -6.02 11.95 1.22
CA ALA A 80 -6.04 10.49 1.11
C ALA A 80 -4.64 9.96 0.83
N TYR A 81 -3.93 10.57 -0.13
CA TYR A 81 -2.55 10.18 -0.46
C TYR A 81 -1.63 10.30 0.75
N GLY A 82 -1.69 11.44 1.44
CA GLY A 82 -0.89 11.67 2.65
C GLY A 82 -1.16 10.64 3.74
N GLY A 83 -2.42 10.27 3.92
CA GLY A 83 -2.81 9.22 4.85
C GLY A 83 -2.22 7.87 4.48
N PHE A 84 -2.34 7.45 3.22
CA PHE A 84 -1.75 6.21 2.75
C PHE A 84 -0.24 6.20 2.91
N MET A 85 0.43 7.29 2.52
CA MET A 85 1.88 7.41 2.64
C MET A 85 2.33 7.31 4.11
N GLY A 86 1.65 8.02 5.01
CA GLY A 86 1.97 8.00 6.43
C GLY A 86 1.81 6.62 7.04
N HIS A 87 0.70 5.94 6.77
CA HIS A 87 0.47 4.59 7.27
C HIS A 87 1.44 3.58 6.66
N LEU A 88 1.74 3.70 5.37
CA LEU A 88 2.69 2.81 4.69
C LEU A 88 4.08 2.94 5.29
N THR A 89 4.59 4.16 5.41
CA THR A 89 5.95 4.38 5.91
C THR A 89 6.09 3.94 7.35
N ALA A 90 5.09 4.21 8.19
CA ALA A 90 5.08 3.74 9.57
C ALA A 90 5.04 2.21 9.65
N TRP A 91 4.24 1.57 8.81
CA TRP A 91 4.16 0.11 8.75
C TRP A 91 5.50 -0.50 8.32
N CYS A 92 6.14 0.07 7.31
CA CYS A 92 7.46 -0.37 6.86
C CYS A 92 8.49 -0.26 7.97
N GLU A 93 8.53 0.87 8.68
CA GLU A 93 9.45 1.06 9.81
C GLU A 93 9.23 -0.01 10.89
N SER A 94 7.97 -0.33 11.21
CA SER A 94 7.65 -1.32 12.24
C SER A 94 8.05 -2.74 11.84
N HIS A 95 8.24 -3.00 10.55
CA HIS A 95 8.64 -4.31 10.01
C HIS A 95 10.07 -4.33 9.48
N ASN A 96 10.83 -3.28 9.69
CA ASN A 96 12.22 -3.15 9.22
C ASN A 96 12.35 -3.27 7.70
N ILE A 97 11.42 -2.67 7.01
CA ILE A 97 11.41 -2.63 5.54
C ILE A 97 11.90 -1.27 5.05
#